data_51cfb9cd667461fbd3ed61f177c2c500
#
_entry.id   51cfb9cd667461fbd3ed61f177c2c500
#
_cell.length_a   1.000
_cell.length_b   1.000
_cell.length_c   1.000
_cell.angle_alpha   90.00
_cell.angle_beta   90.00
_cell.angle_gamma   90.00
#
_symmetry.space_group_name_H-M   'P 1'
#
loop_
_entity.id
_entity.type
_entity.pdbx_description
1 polymer ?
#
loop_
_entity_poly.entity_id
_entity_poly.type
_entity_poly.pdbx_seq_one_letter_code
_entity_poly.pdbx_strand_id
1 'polypeptide(L)'
;MEKTRPASGNAYLTRKGFPGHECVMLTATHKTGGVTFRAGDVVVPLYDDAGALVNVQLINSDGLKRTLKGGQVKGACHIIEGKKQAGKRLWIAEGYATALTVHHLTGETVMVALSSVNLLSLASLARQKHPACQIVLAADRDLNGDGQNKAAAAADACEGVVALPPVFGDWNDTFKQHGGEATRKAIYDAIRPPAQSPFDTMSEAEFTAMSTSEKAMRVH
;
A
#
# COMPACT_ATOMS: atom_id res chain seq x y z
N MET A 1 -10.74 21.50 11.13
CA MET A 1 -11.69 20.74 10.26
C MET A 1 -12.91 21.53 9.80
N GLU A 2 -13.06 22.81 10.19
CA GLU A 2 -14.21 23.65 9.72
C GLU A 2 -14.35 23.78 8.20
N LYS A 3 -13.29 23.60 7.44
CA LYS A 3 -13.26 23.74 5.97
C LYS A 3 -13.31 22.39 5.23
N THR A 4 -13.89 21.36 5.84
CA THR A 4 -13.96 20.02 5.24
C THR A 4 -15.32 19.39 5.48
N ARG A 5 -15.75 18.51 4.57
CA ARG A 5 -16.97 17.69 4.71
C ARG A 5 -16.79 16.33 4.00
N PRO A 6 -17.50 15.27 4.42
CA PRO A 6 -17.64 14.06 3.62
C PRO A 6 -18.40 14.34 2.33
N ALA A 7 -17.92 13.80 1.22
CA ALA A 7 -18.60 13.88 -0.08
C ALA A 7 -18.07 12.82 -1.05
N SER A 8 -18.78 12.57 -2.13
CA SER A 8 -18.37 11.69 -3.25
C SER A 8 -18.29 12.47 -4.57
N GLY A 9 -17.86 11.82 -5.65
CA GLY A 9 -17.81 12.42 -6.98
C GLY A 9 -16.60 13.31 -7.22
N ASN A 10 -15.49 13.11 -6.48
CA ASN A 10 -14.25 13.83 -6.71
C ASN A 10 -13.57 13.41 -8.02
N ALA A 11 -13.09 14.38 -8.81
CA ALA A 11 -12.47 14.15 -10.11
C ALA A 11 -11.20 13.28 -10.05
N TYR A 12 -10.35 13.46 -9.01
CA TYR A 12 -9.17 12.60 -8.80
C TYR A 12 -9.59 11.15 -8.57
N LEU A 13 -10.54 10.91 -7.66
CA LEU A 13 -11.01 9.56 -7.34
C LEU A 13 -11.73 8.91 -8.52
N THR A 14 -12.53 9.67 -9.27
CA THR A 14 -13.15 9.19 -10.53
C THR A 14 -12.10 8.70 -11.51
N ARG A 15 -11.04 9.48 -11.73
CA ARG A 15 -9.92 9.09 -12.60
C ARG A 15 -9.14 7.89 -12.09
N LYS A 16 -9.11 7.68 -10.76
CA LYS A 16 -8.49 6.52 -10.11
C LYS A 16 -9.41 5.28 -10.06
N GLY A 17 -10.62 5.34 -10.63
CA GLY A 17 -11.56 4.22 -10.71
C GLY A 17 -12.54 4.13 -9.53
N PHE A 18 -12.65 5.17 -8.71
CA PHE A 18 -13.47 5.21 -7.50
C PHE A 18 -14.48 6.38 -7.51
N PRO A 19 -15.37 6.51 -8.53
CA PRO A 19 -16.26 7.67 -8.66
C PRO A 19 -17.26 7.83 -7.51
N GLY A 20 -17.68 6.72 -6.90
CA GLY A 20 -18.63 6.71 -5.78
C GLY A 20 -17.99 6.67 -4.39
N HIS A 21 -16.66 6.70 -4.30
CA HIS A 21 -16.00 6.63 -2.99
C HIS A 21 -16.24 7.91 -2.20
N GLU A 22 -16.77 7.75 -0.98
CA GLU A 22 -16.90 8.85 -0.03
C GLU A 22 -15.56 9.15 0.63
N CYS A 23 -15.16 10.41 0.58
CA CYS A 23 -13.96 10.89 1.23
C CYS A 23 -14.19 12.27 1.84
N VAL A 24 -13.28 12.73 2.67
CA VAL A 24 -13.30 14.10 3.17
C VAL A 24 -12.80 15.03 2.06
N MET A 25 -13.52 16.12 1.82
CA MET A 25 -13.17 17.13 0.81
C MET A 25 -13.10 18.52 1.41
N LEU A 26 -12.28 19.38 0.82
CA LEU A 26 -12.26 20.80 1.14
C LEU A 26 -13.60 21.45 0.76
N THR A 27 -14.07 22.36 1.60
CA THR A 27 -15.23 23.25 1.34
C THR A 27 -14.82 24.65 0.88
N ALA A 28 -13.53 25.00 1.04
CA ALA A 28 -12.97 26.30 0.67
C ALA A 28 -11.55 26.14 0.18
N THR A 29 -11.05 27.15 -0.54
CA THR A 29 -9.67 27.20 -1.03
C THR A 29 -8.66 27.22 0.12
N HIS A 30 -7.60 26.42 -0.04
CA HIS A 30 -6.47 26.36 0.89
C HIS A 30 -5.14 26.41 0.11
N LYS A 31 -4.15 27.13 0.66
CA LYS A 31 -2.79 27.20 0.10
C LYS A 31 -1.77 26.56 1.04
N THR A 32 -0.99 25.63 0.51
CA THR A 32 0.11 25.00 1.26
C THR A 32 1.23 24.58 0.31
N GLY A 33 2.49 24.70 0.73
CA GLY A 33 3.65 24.32 -0.06
C GLY A 33 3.72 24.95 -1.45
N GLY A 34 3.28 26.21 -1.60
CA GLY A 34 3.22 26.92 -2.87
C GLY A 34 2.09 26.48 -3.81
N VAL A 35 1.22 25.56 -3.38
CA VAL A 35 0.12 25.02 -4.17
C VAL A 35 -1.22 25.51 -3.64
N THR A 36 -2.15 25.79 -4.56
CA THR A 36 -3.54 26.14 -4.25
C THR A 36 -4.43 24.92 -4.43
N PHE A 37 -5.06 24.48 -3.36
CA PHE A 37 -6.11 23.46 -3.35
C PHE A 37 -7.47 24.16 -3.30
N ARG A 38 -8.49 23.59 -3.95
CA ARG A 38 -9.82 24.19 -4.12
C ARG A 38 -10.88 23.40 -3.37
N ALA A 39 -12.04 23.98 -3.22
CA ALA A 39 -13.22 23.25 -2.77
C ALA A 39 -13.47 22.03 -3.68
N GLY A 40 -13.73 20.88 -3.07
CA GLY A 40 -13.86 19.59 -3.76
C GLY A 40 -12.56 18.77 -3.85
N ASP A 41 -11.39 19.34 -3.51
CA ASP A 41 -10.15 18.56 -3.44
C ASP A 41 -10.16 17.62 -2.22
N VAL A 42 -9.54 16.45 -2.38
CA VAL A 42 -9.53 15.39 -1.36
C VAL A 42 -8.66 15.79 -0.18
N VAL A 43 -9.14 15.49 1.01
CA VAL A 43 -8.42 15.61 2.28
C VAL A 43 -8.25 14.23 2.87
N VAL A 44 -7.03 13.75 3.00
CA VAL A 44 -6.71 12.47 3.65
C VAL A 44 -6.16 12.79 5.05
N PRO A 45 -6.92 12.55 6.13
CA PRO A 45 -6.46 12.82 7.49
C PRO A 45 -5.37 11.83 7.91
N LEU A 46 -4.35 12.31 8.62
CA LEU A 46 -3.30 11.51 9.22
C LEU A 46 -3.46 11.51 10.73
N TYR A 47 -3.50 10.32 11.29
CA TYR A 47 -3.58 10.09 12.72
C TYR A 47 -2.29 9.48 13.24
N ASP A 48 -1.88 9.87 14.44
CA ASP A 48 -0.79 9.21 15.14
C ASP A 48 -1.24 7.86 15.75
N ASP A 49 -0.36 7.21 16.47
CA ASP A 49 -0.61 5.91 17.09
C ASP A 49 -1.57 5.99 18.31
N ALA A 50 -1.80 7.17 18.85
CA ALA A 50 -2.80 7.45 19.89
C ALA A 50 -4.18 7.79 19.28
N GLY A 51 -4.30 7.88 17.96
CA GLY A 51 -5.52 8.24 17.25
C GLY A 51 -5.77 9.76 17.18
N ALA A 52 -4.80 10.60 17.53
CA ALA A 52 -4.93 12.04 17.39
C ALA A 52 -4.69 12.47 15.94
N LEU A 53 -5.53 13.39 15.42
CA LEU A 53 -5.33 14.00 14.12
C LEU A 53 -4.12 14.94 14.16
N VAL A 54 -3.03 14.55 13.47
CA VAL A 54 -1.75 15.28 13.52
C VAL A 54 -1.38 15.97 12.21
N ASN A 55 -2.00 15.59 11.10
CA ASN A 55 -1.81 16.23 9.80
C ASN A 55 -2.95 15.87 8.84
N VAL A 56 -2.89 16.43 7.63
CA VAL A 56 -3.70 16.00 6.48
C VAL A 56 -2.84 16.04 5.22
N GLN A 57 -3.12 15.16 4.26
CA GLN A 57 -2.64 15.29 2.88
C GLN A 57 -3.79 15.81 2.02
N LEU A 58 -3.54 16.88 1.28
CA LEU A 58 -4.44 17.40 0.25
C LEU A 58 -4.07 16.80 -1.10
N ILE A 59 -5.09 16.40 -1.89
CA ILE A 59 -4.91 15.86 -3.23
C ILE A 59 -5.87 16.61 -4.16
N ASN A 60 -5.31 17.33 -5.15
CA ASN A 60 -6.13 18.06 -6.11
C ASN A 60 -6.63 17.15 -7.26
N SER A 61 -7.48 17.72 -8.13
CA SER A 61 -8.02 17.04 -9.31
C SER A 61 -6.95 16.42 -10.20
N ASP A 62 -5.77 17.02 -10.31
CA ASP A 62 -4.68 16.53 -11.17
C ASP A 62 -3.83 15.45 -10.49
N GLY A 63 -4.06 15.20 -9.19
CA GLY A 63 -3.33 14.21 -8.40
C GLY A 63 -2.09 14.77 -7.71
N LEU A 64 -1.89 16.08 -7.72
CA LEU A 64 -0.83 16.73 -6.96
C LEU A 64 -1.16 16.62 -5.46
N LYS A 65 -0.19 16.17 -4.68
CA LYS A 65 -0.34 15.87 -3.25
C LYS A 65 0.55 16.79 -2.41
N ARG A 66 0.03 17.31 -1.30
CA ARG A 66 0.81 18.05 -0.28
C ARG A 66 0.26 17.80 1.11
N THR A 67 1.13 17.55 2.05
CA THR A 67 0.82 17.62 3.49
C THR A 67 0.90 19.07 3.99
N LEU A 68 0.21 19.37 5.09
CA LEU A 68 0.33 20.69 5.70
C LEU A 68 1.73 20.84 6.31
N LYS A 69 2.31 22.04 6.11
CA LYS A 69 3.62 22.38 6.66
C LYS A 69 3.56 22.41 8.18
N GLY A 70 4.53 21.78 8.82
CA GLY A 70 4.66 21.74 10.29
C GLY A 70 3.84 20.67 10.99
N GLY A 71 2.93 19.96 10.29
CA GLY A 71 2.23 18.79 10.84
C GLY A 71 3.12 17.54 10.83
N GLN A 72 2.85 16.62 11.74
CA GLN A 72 3.57 15.34 11.82
C GLN A 72 3.25 14.46 10.59
N VAL A 73 4.27 13.79 10.06
CA VAL A 73 4.13 12.76 9.01
C VAL A 73 4.71 11.45 9.50
N LYS A 74 5.90 11.48 10.13
CA LYS A 74 6.58 10.27 10.59
C LYS A 74 5.75 9.56 11.66
N GLY A 75 5.45 8.27 11.45
CA GLY A 75 4.63 7.44 12.34
C GLY A 75 3.13 7.75 12.30
N ALA A 76 2.68 8.74 11.50
CA ALA A 76 1.27 9.01 11.29
C ALA A 76 0.77 8.35 10.00
N CYS A 77 -0.48 7.91 9.98
CA CYS A 77 -1.09 7.27 8.82
C CYS A 77 -2.58 7.59 8.69
N HIS A 78 -3.12 7.29 7.52
CA HIS A 78 -4.54 7.11 7.32
C HIS A 78 -4.85 5.61 7.34
N ILE A 79 -5.96 5.19 7.95
CA ILE A 79 -6.36 3.78 7.96
C ILE A 79 -7.65 3.63 7.18
N ILE A 80 -7.64 2.71 6.22
CA ILE A 80 -8.83 2.23 5.53
C ILE A 80 -9.19 0.89 6.17
N GLU A 81 -10.26 0.92 6.98
CA GLU A 81 -10.66 -0.24 7.78
C GLU A 81 -11.22 -1.36 6.92
N GLY A 82 -10.71 -2.56 7.11
CA GLY A 82 -11.22 -3.77 6.49
C GLY A 82 -12.44 -4.34 7.22
N LYS A 83 -13.08 -5.30 6.59
CA LYS A 83 -14.15 -6.07 7.24
C LYS A 83 -13.56 -6.89 8.40
N LYS A 84 -14.22 -6.88 9.57
CA LYS A 84 -13.74 -7.50 10.83
C LYS A 84 -13.31 -8.98 10.72
N GLN A 85 -13.70 -9.71 9.67
CA GLN A 85 -13.35 -11.12 9.44
C GLN A 85 -12.18 -11.34 8.47
N ALA A 86 -11.65 -10.29 7.83
CA ALA A 86 -10.50 -10.39 6.90
C ALA A 86 -9.13 -10.53 7.60
N GLY A 87 -9.08 -10.54 8.86
CA GLY A 87 -8.13 -10.32 9.92
C GLY A 87 -6.83 -11.12 10.02
N LYS A 88 -6.22 -11.64 8.95
CA LYS A 88 -4.86 -12.22 9.07
C LYS A 88 -3.77 -11.34 8.43
N ARG A 89 -4.14 -10.38 7.62
CA ARG A 89 -3.20 -9.48 6.92
C ARG A 89 -3.49 -8.03 7.21
N LEU A 90 -2.41 -7.27 7.31
CA LEU A 90 -2.41 -5.82 7.40
C LEU A 90 -1.55 -5.29 6.26
N TRP A 91 -2.15 -4.47 5.41
CA TRP A 91 -1.47 -3.87 4.28
C TRP A 91 -0.91 -2.51 4.64
N ILE A 92 0.21 -2.16 4.03
CA ILE A 92 0.78 -0.82 4.08
C ILE A 92 1.02 -0.37 2.65
N ALA A 93 0.46 0.77 2.25
CA ALA A 93 0.65 1.36 0.93
C ALA A 93 1.18 2.78 1.04
N GLU A 94 2.02 3.22 0.09
CA GLU A 94 2.48 4.61 0.08
C GLU A 94 1.35 5.57 -0.28
N GLY A 95 0.63 5.30 -1.37
CA GLY A 95 -0.34 6.20 -1.95
C GLY A 95 -1.79 5.89 -1.58
N TYR A 96 -2.64 6.92 -1.47
CA TYR A 96 -4.06 6.76 -1.15
C TYR A 96 -4.82 5.94 -2.21
N ALA A 97 -4.57 6.16 -3.52
CA ALA A 97 -5.22 5.39 -4.58
C ALA A 97 -4.80 3.92 -4.61
N THR A 98 -3.51 3.64 -4.38
CA THR A 98 -2.98 2.28 -4.20
C THR A 98 -3.67 1.58 -3.04
N ALA A 99 -3.78 2.26 -1.90
CA ALA A 99 -4.45 1.74 -0.71
C ALA A 99 -5.94 1.44 -0.95
N LEU A 100 -6.67 2.36 -1.60
CA LEU A 100 -8.07 2.13 -1.98
C LEU A 100 -8.22 0.91 -2.89
N THR A 101 -7.30 0.73 -3.84
CA THR A 101 -7.31 -0.42 -4.76
C THR A 101 -7.12 -1.73 -4.00
N VAL A 102 -6.10 -1.80 -3.15
CA VAL A 102 -5.83 -2.99 -2.34
C VAL A 102 -7.02 -3.30 -1.44
N HIS A 103 -7.53 -2.30 -0.72
CA HIS A 103 -8.71 -2.45 0.14
C HIS A 103 -9.94 -2.93 -0.66
N HIS A 104 -10.24 -2.30 -1.80
CA HIS A 104 -11.39 -2.64 -2.65
C HIS A 104 -11.34 -4.09 -3.12
N LEU A 105 -10.15 -4.57 -3.51
CA LEU A 105 -9.97 -5.91 -4.08
C LEU A 105 -9.83 -7.02 -3.03
N THR A 106 -9.32 -6.69 -1.84
CA THR A 106 -9.07 -7.69 -0.79
C THR A 106 -10.09 -7.64 0.35
N GLY A 107 -10.69 -6.48 0.61
CA GLY A 107 -11.53 -6.22 1.79
C GLY A 107 -10.75 -6.10 3.09
N GLU A 108 -9.41 -6.10 3.03
CA GLU A 108 -8.51 -6.08 4.19
C GLU A 108 -8.16 -4.65 4.61
N THR A 109 -7.69 -4.48 5.86
CA THR A 109 -7.25 -3.18 6.39
C THR A 109 -5.97 -2.73 5.71
N VAL A 110 -5.92 -1.45 5.34
CA VAL A 110 -4.75 -0.82 4.71
C VAL A 110 -4.35 0.43 5.48
N MET A 111 -3.10 0.49 5.93
CA MET A 111 -2.45 1.69 6.45
C MET A 111 -1.83 2.47 5.28
N VAL A 112 -2.15 3.74 5.16
CA VAL A 112 -1.65 4.62 4.10
C VAL A 112 -0.55 5.50 4.65
N ALA A 113 0.68 5.32 4.15
CA ALA A 113 1.87 6.03 4.64
C ALA A 113 1.93 7.48 4.17
N LEU A 114 1.33 7.79 3.03
CA LEU A 114 1.30 9.08 2.32
C LEU A 114 2.69 9.65 1.95
N SER A 115 3.76 8.88 2.19
CA SER A 115 5.14 9.19 1.83
C SER A 115 6.01 7.95 1.94
N SER A 116 6.92 7.74 0.97
CA SER A 116 7.85 6.59 0.98
C SER A 116 8.79 6.58 2.19
N VAL A 117 9.17 7.78 2.69
CA VAL A 117 10.03 7.88 3.89
C VAL A 117 9.33 7.45 5.18
N ASN A 118 8.01 7.34 5.16
CA ASN A 118 7.22 6.93 6.32
C ASN A 118 6.96 5.41 6.37
N LEU A 119 7.22 4.67 5.28
CA LEU A 119 6.95 3.23 5.18
C LEU A 119 7.64 2.44 6.30
N LEU A 120 8.93 2.66 6.52
CA LEU A 120 9.70 1.98 7.56
C LEU A 120 9.13 2.22 8.97
N SER A 121 8.77 3.47 9.28
CA SER A 121 8.20 3.82 10.59
C SER A 121 6.85 3.13 10.81
N LEU A 122 6.01 3.08 9.78
CA LEU A 122 4.70 2.42 9.85
C LEU A 122 4.81 0.89 9.90
N ALA A 123 5.75 0.30 9.17
CA ALA A 123 6.00 -1.13 9.20
C ALA A 123 6.39 -1.59 10.63
N SER A 124 7.31 -0.87 11.27
CA SER A 124 7.71 -1.14 12.65
C SER A 124 6.54 -0.98 13.64
N LEU A 125 5.75 0.08 13.49
CA LEU A 125 4.55 0.32 14.31
C LEU A 125 3.49 -0.78 14.10
N ALA A 126 3.26 -1.18 12.84
CA ALA A 126 2.31 -2.23 12.48
C ALA A 126 2.70 -3.57 13.13
N ARG A 127 3.99 -3.96 13.09
CA ARG A 127 4.48 -5.17 13.74
C ARG A 127 4.28 -5.11 15.26
N GLN A 128 4.60 -3.98 15.87
CA GLN A 128 4.44 -3.80 17.31
C GLN A 128 2.97 -3.93 17.75
N LYS A 129 2.04 -3.32 17.01
CA LYS A 129 0.60 -3.33 17.36
C LYS A 129 -0.12 -4.60 16.92
N HIS A 130 0.36 -5.28 15.89
CA HIS A 130 -0.25 -6.46 15.28
C HIS A 130 0.74 -7.61 15.12
N PRO A 131 1.30 -8.15 16.23
CA PRO A 131 2.39 -9.13 16.18
C PRO A 131 2.03 -10.44 15.45
N ALA A 132 0.75 -10.80 15.41
CA ALA A 132 0.27 -12.02 14.75
C ALA A 132 -0.17 -11.83 13.29
N CYS A 133 -0.22 -10.58 12.77
CA CYS A 133 -0.64 -10.32 11.41
C CYS A 133 0.51 -10.54 10.42
N GLN A 134 0.20 -11.07 9.25
CA GLN A 134 1.07 -10.94 8.10
C GLN A 134 1.04 -9.48 7.63
N ILE A 135 2.17 -8.79 7.70
CA ILE A 135 2.29 -7.42 7.19
C ILE A 135 2.71 -7.48 5.72
N VAL A 136 1.99 -6.75 4.88
CA VAL A 136 2.23 -6.72 3.43
C VAL A 136 2.46 -5.29 2.96
N LEU A 137 3.61 -5.03 2.36
CA LEU A 137 3.94 -3.74 1.74
C LEU A 137 3.43 -3.76 0.29
N ALA A 138 2.34 -3.04 0.00
CA ALA A 138 1.87 -2.81 -1.37
C ALA A 138 2.75 -1.74 -2.02
N ALA A 139 3.83 -2.17 -2.63
CA ALA A 139 4.87 -1.32 -3.18
C ALA A 139 4.56 -0.86 -4.61
N ASP A 140 5.19 0.23 -5.01
CA ASP A 140 5.21 0.71 -6.39
C ASP A 140 6.40 0.08 -7.13
N ARG A 141 6.24 -0.19 -8.42
CA ARG A 141 7.32 -0.68 -9.30
C ARG A 141 7.88 0.47 -10.12
N ASP A 142 8.93 1.09 -9.61
CA ASP A 142 9.63 2.19 -10.27
C ASP A 142 10.75 1.69 -11.18
N LEU A 143 11.06 2.47 -12.23
CA LEU A 143 12.17 2.17 -13.15
C LEU A 143 13.55 2.22 -12.48
N ASN A 144 13.71 3.09 -11.49
CA ASN A 144 14.97 3.27 -10.75
C ASN A 144 15.08 2.36 -9.51
N GLY A 145 14.03 1.64 -9.16
CA GLY A 145 14.01 0.72 -8.01
C GLY A 145 13.85 1.37 -6.64
N ASP A 146 13.73 2.68 -6.54
CA ASP A 146 13.68 3.40 -5.25
C ASP A 146 12.48 2.96 -4.39
N GLY A 147 11.29 2.84 -4.99
CA GLY A 147 10.08 2.40 -4.30
C GLY A 147 10.21 0.96 -3.79
N GLN A 148 10.74 0.06 -4.64
CA GLN A 148 10.98 -1.33 -4.28
C GLN A 148 11.96 -1.47 -3.11
N ASN A 149 13.09 -0.73 -3.15
CA ASN A 149 14.12 -0.79 -2.11
C ASN A 149 13.59 -0.29 -0.77
N LYS A 150 12.81 0.79 -0.76
CA LYS A 150 12.18 1.31 0.48
C LYS A 150 11.14 0.34 1.03
N ALA A 151 10.34 -0.28 0.16
CA ALA A 151 9.37 -1.28 0.58
C ALA A 151 10.05 -2.55 1.11
N ALA A 152 11.16 -3.00 0.50
CA ALA A 152 11.95 -4.12 0.98
C ALA A 152 12.53 -3.85 2.37
N ALA A 153 13.17 -2.69 2.57
CA ALA A 153 13.69 -2.31 3.88
C ALA A 153 12.58 -2.20 4.96
N ALA A 154 11.40 -1.74 4.58
CA ALA A 154 10.26 -1.70 5.50
C ALA A 154 9.71 -3.10 5.81
N ALA A 155 9.68 -4.00 4.82
CA ALA A 155 9.26 -5.39 5.01
C ALA A 155 10.24 -6.15 5.92
N ASP A 156 11.54 -6.00 5.70
CA ASP A 156 12.58 -6.60 6.55
C ASP A 156 12.43 -6.15 8.01
N ALA A 157 12.19 -4.87 8.25
CA ALA A 157 12.03 -4.33 9.60
C ALA A 157 10.78 -4.83 10.35
N CYS A 158 9.81 -5.38 9.65
CA CYS A 158 8.58 -5.90 10.25
C CYS A 158 8.34 -7.39 9.98
N GLU A 159 9.35 -8.13 9.48
CA GLU A 159 9.18 -9.52 9.05
C GLU A 159 7.95 -9.70 8.15
N GLY A 160 7.77 -8.73 7.24
CA GLY A 160 6.66 -8.66 6.30
C GLY A 160 7.05 -9.17 4.92
N VAL A 161 6.11 -9.04 3.99
CA VAL A 161 6.31 -9.38 2.58
C VAL A 161 6.05 -8.17 1.69
N VAL A 162 6.74 -8.10 0.54
CA VAL A 162 6.51 -7.07 -0.47
C VAL A 162 5.61 -7.63 -1.57
N ALA A 163 4.52 -6.94 -1.85
CA ALA A 163 3.67 -7.17 -3.02
C ALA A 163 4.02 -6.13 -4.09
N LEU A 164 4.63 -6.57 -5.19
CA LEU A 164 4.95 -5.73 -6.34
C LEU A 164 3.93 -5.94 -7.45
N PRO A 165 3.41 -4.87 -8.09
CA PRO A 165 2.54 -5.01 -9.24
C PRO A 165 3.30 -5.65 -10.42
N PRO A 166 2.60 -6.38 -11.32
CA PRO A 166 3.25 -7.07 -12.45
C PRO A 166 3.78 -6.10 -13.51
N VAL A 167 3.25 -4.88 -13.55
CA VAL A 167 3.64 -3.81 -14.48
C VAL A 167 4.28 -2.64 -13.75
N PHE A 168 4.99 -1.78 -14.48
CA PHE A 168 5.49 -0.52 -13.92
C PHE A 168 4.35 0.37 -13.46
N GLY A 169 4.55 1.06 -12.36
CA GLY A 169 3.56 1.89 -11.67
C GLY A 169 3.10 1.28 -10.35
N ASP A 170 1.89 1.63 -9.95
CA ASP A 170 1.29 1.18 -8.72
C ASP A 170 0.15 0.15 -8.93
N TRP A 171 -0.41 -0.39 -7.86
CA TRP A 171 -1.54 -1.32 -7.92
C TRP A 171 -2.82 -0.69 -8.50
N ASN A 172 -2.97 0.64 -8.40
CA ASN A 172 -4.08 1.33 -9.04
C ASN A 172 -3.90 1.43 -10.57
N ASP A 173 -2.67 1.58 -11.04
CA ASP A 173 -2.37 1.54 -12.48
C ASP A 173 -2.66 0.15 -13.05
N THR A 174 -2.24 -0.91 -12.33
CA THR A 174 -2.58 -2.30 -12.68
C THR A 174 -4.11 -2.50 -12.73
N PHE A 175 -4.83 -2.01 -11.72
CA PHE A 175 -6.30 -2.11 -11.64
C PHE A 175 -6.99 -1.42 -12.83
N LYS A 176 -6.54 -0.24 -13.19
CA LYS A 176 -7.08 0.50 -14.33
C LYS A 176 -6.79 -0.17 -15.67
N GLN A 177 -5.64 -0.81 -15.80
CA GLN A 177 -5.19 -1.45 -17.04
C GLN A 177 -5.81 -2.83 -17.25
N HIS A 178 -5.94 -3.62 -16.18
CA HIS A 178 -6.30 -5.05 -16.27
C HIS A 178 -7.64 -5.41 -15.61
N GLY A 179 -8.28 -4.46 -14.92
CA GLY A 179 -9.53 -4.67 -14.20
C GLY A 179 -9.38 -5.38 -12.86
N GLY A 180 -10.49 -5.49 -12.13
CA GLY A 180 -10.47 -5.91 -10.72
C GLY A 180 -10.07 -7.37 -10.50
N GLU A 181 -10.60 -8.29 -11.31
CA GLU A 181 -10.35 -9.72 -11.13
C GLU A 181 -8.87 -10.08 -11.38
N ALA A 182 -8.30 -9.61 -12.50
CA ALA A 182 -6.91 -9.85 -12.84
C ALA A 182 -5.96 -9.23 -11.81
N THR A 183 -6.26 -8.00 -11.36
CA THR A 183 -5.45 -7.32 -10.33
C THR A 183 -5.54 -8.03 -9.00
N ARG A 184 -6.72 -8.49 -8.59
CA ARG A 184 -6.88 -9.27 -7.36
C ARG A 184 -6.07 -10.56 -7.38
N LYS A 185 -6.11 -11.29 -8.51
CA LYS A 185 -5.27 -12.47 -8.70
C LYS A 185 -3.79 -12.12 -8.56
N ALA A 186 -3.32 -11.07 -9.24
CA ALA A 186 -1.93 -10.64 -9.19
C ALA A 186 -1.49 -10.23 -7.77
N ILE A 187 -2.35 -9.56 -6.99
CA ILE A 187 -2.10 -9.21 -5.58
C ILE A 187 -1.82 -10.47 -4.75
N TYR A 188 -2.66 -11.50 -4.87
CA TYR A 188 -2.48 -12.74 -4.12
C TYR A 188 -1.31 -13.58 -4.63
N ASP A 189 -1.02 -13.57 -5.92
CA ASP A 189 0.15 -14.23 -6.48
C ASP A 189 1.46 -13.56 -5.99
N ALA A 190 1.48 -12.23 -5.86
CA ALA A 190 2.64 -11.47 -5.39
C ALA A 190 3.03 -11.75 -3.93
N ILE A 191 2.09 -12.19 -3.10
CA ILE A 191 2.32 -12.50 -1.68
C ILE A 191 2.38 -14.00 -1.39
N ARG A 192 2.24 -14.82 -2.43
CA ARG A 192 2.37 -16.27 -2.27
C ARG A 192 3.83 -16.59 -1.96
N PRO A 193 4.11 -17.45 -0.96
CA PRO A 193 5.46 -17.98 -0.79
C PRO A 193 5.94 -18.57 -2.12
N PRO A 194 7.23 -18.41 -2.46
CA PRO A 194 7.78 -19.11 -3.61
C PRO A 194 7.42 -20.59 -3.49
N ALA A 195 7.10 -21.23 -4.63
CA ALA A 195 6.88 -22.66 -4.63
C ALA A 195 8.10 -23.33 -3.99
N GLN A 196 7.87 -24.15 -2.97
CA GLN A 196 8.97 -24.87 -2.34
C GLN A 196 9.68 -25.68 -3.42
N SER A 197 10.95 -25.43 -3.59
CA SER A 197 11.78 -26.26 -4.45
C SER A 197 11.70 -27.71 -3.94
N PRO A 198 11.62 -28.71 -4.82
CA PRO A 198 11.76 -30.11 -4.39
C PRO A 198 13.02 -30.37 -3.57
N PHE A 199 13.99 -29.46 -3.63
CA PHE A 199 15.26 -29.53 -2.89
C PHE A 199 15.19 -28.88 -1.49
N ASP A 200 14.20 -28.01 -1.21
CA ASP A 200 14.12 -27.29 0.07
C ASP A 200 13.87 -28.22 1.29
N THR A 201 13.36 -29.42 1.03
CA THR A 201 13.10 -30.45 2.05
C THR A 201 14.09 -31.60 2.00
N MET A 202 15.06 -31.57 1.09
CA MET A 202 16.08 -32.63 0.95
C MET A 202 17.25 -32.39 1.88
N SER A 203 17.73 -33.43 2.53
CA SER A 203 19.02 -33.39 3.23
C SER A 203 20.17 -33.31 2.23
N GLU A 204 21.31 -32.80 2.69
CA GLU A 204 22.55 -32.74 1.88
C GLU A 204 22.99 -34.14 1.39
N ALA A 205 22.74 -35.16 2.19
CA ALA A 205 23.02 -36.55 1.81
C ALA A 205 22.14 -37.04 0.66
N GLU A 206 20.84 -36.74 0.69
CA GLU A 206 19.89 -37.10 -0.39
C GLU A 206 20.22 -36.35 -1.68
N PHE A 207 20.54 -35.04 -1.59
CA PHE A 207 20.93 -34.25 -2.76
C PHE A 207 22.25 -34.76 -3.39
N THR A 208 23.21 -35.19 -2.56
CA THR A 208 24.50 -35.72 -3.02
C THR A 208 24.33 -37.09 -3.70
N ALA A 209 23.40 -37.90 -3.22
CA ALA A 209 23.11 -39.24 -3.77
C ALA A 209 22.39 -39.21 -5.14
N MET A 210 21.79 -38.08 -5.53
CA MET A 210 21.11 -37.95 -6.84
C MET A 210 22.08 -37.93 -8.00
N SER A 211 21.73 -38.60 -9.08
CA SER A 211 22.46 -38.55 -10.36
C SER A 211 22.38 -37.16 -11.00
N THR A 212 23.34 -36.84 -11.86
CA THR A 212 23.38 -35.58 -12.63
C THR A 212 22.11 -35.39 -13.48
N SER A 213 21.55 -36.45 -14.04
CA SER A 213 20.29 -36.45 -14.82
C SER A 213 19.08 -36.13 -13.97
N GLU A 214 18.97 -36.67 -12.75
CA GLU A 214 17.88 -36.39 -11.84
C GLU A 214 17.91 -34.95 -11.32
N LYS A 215 19.13 -34.42 -11.06
CA LYS A 215 19.33 -33.01 -10.70
C LYS A 215 18.89 -32.07 -11.81
N ALA A 216 19.16 -32.41 -13.09
CA ALA A 216 18.79 -31.59 -14.23
C ALA A 216 17.27 -31.62 -14.53
N MET A 217 16.56 -32.74 -14.33
CA MET A 217 15.11 -32.83 -14.58
C MET A 217 14.23 -32.07 -13.58
N ARG A 218 14.74 -31.70 -12.41
CA ARG A 218 13.99 -31.01 -11.36
C ARG A 218 14.18 -29.49 -11.34
N VAL A 219 15.02 -28.93 -12.23
CA VAL A 219 15.29 -27.48 -12.36
C VAL A 219 14.40 -26.83 -13.43
N HIS A 220 13.57 -27.59 -14.11
CA HIS A 220 12.57 -27.10 -15.08
C HIS A 220 11.15 -27.35 -14.47
#